data_0494bd3fdc584f58842abae172ace0f3
#
_entry.id   0494bd3fdc584f58842abae172ace0f3
#
_cell.length_a   1.000
_cell.length_b   1.000
_cell.length_c   1.000
_cell.angle_alpha   90.00
_cell.angle_beta   90.00
_cell.angle_gamma   90.00
#
_symmetry.space_group_name_H-M   'P 1'
#
loop_
_entity.id
_entity.type
_entity.pdbx_description
1 polymer ?
#
loop_
_entity_poly.entity_id
_entity_poly.type
_entity_poly.pdbx_seq_one_letter_code
_entity_poly.pdbx_strand_id
1 'polypeptide(L)'
;MGKYKCKSVGIIGCGIQGVCIGLQLIKKGIPVTIFDRYDLLSSEFQSASYGNAGHFSPYAVLQFNRTDILYDVPKMLFSSYGPLALKWNYAPKMISWFLHHLKNCNKKSMLHTAKYMHQILSLSNDAYEEIFKEIDTTNLVEKKGIIYVWTKQNLKSRKLEIKVRNDLGIEQKLLTQREVLELEPNLKPVFDAGVVYEGAMHARNPHGILQAIFKLF
;
A
#
# COMPACT_ATOMS: atom_id res chain seq x y z
N MET A 1 5.98 -10.88 -35.71
CA MET A 1 5.92 -9.81 -34.71
C MET A 1 7.07 -8.85 -34.98
N GLY A 2 6.78 -7.66 -35.52
CA GLY A 2 7.79 -6.64 -35.84
C GLY A 2 8.45 -6.16 -34.57
N LYS A 3 9.78 -6.24 -34.52
CA LYS A 3 10.60 -5.66 -33.44
C LYS A 3 10.52 -4.13 -33.54
N TYR A 4 9.53 -3.51 -32.91
CA TYR A 4 9.60 -2.08 -32.63
C TYR A 4 10.76 -1.88 -31.63
N LYS A 5 11.87 -1.41 -32.12
CA LYS A 5 13.00 -1.02 -31.26
C LYS A 5 12.62 0.32 -30.63
N CYS A 6 12.18 0.30 -29.38
CA CYS A 6 11.86 1.52 -28.63
C CYS A 6 13.16 2.35 -28.53
N LYS A 7 13.14 3.57 -29.10
CA LYS A 7 14.33 4.45 -29.13
C LYS A 7 14.48 5.24 -27.83
N SER A 8 13.37 5.63 -27.22
CA SER A 8 13.32 6.38 -25.97
C SER A 8 11.93 6.28 -25.35
N VAL A 9 11.80 6.54 -24.06
CA VAL A 9 10.53 6.53 -23.31
C VAL A 9 10.35 7.88 -22.62
N GLY A 10 9.17 8.48 -22.79
CA GLY A 10 8.71 9.62 -22.00
C GLY A 10 7.79 9.15 -20.89
N ILE A 11 8.07 9.54 -19.65
CA ILE A 11 7.25 9.23 -18.47
C ILE A 11 6.61 10.52 -17.98
N ILE A 12 5.29 10.53 -17.79
CA ILE A 12 4.56 11.65 -17.21
C ILE A 12 4.32 11.36 -15.74
N GLY A 13 4.92 12.14 -14.87
CA GLY A 13 4.86 12.04 -13.42
C GLY A 13 6.17 11.53 -12.79
N CYS A 14 6.78 12.37 -11.94
CA CYS A 14 8.01 12.09 -11.19
C CYS A 14 7.72 11.56 -9.77
N GLY A 15 6.58 10.89 -9.56
CA GLY A 15 6.31 10.13 -8.34
C GLY A 15 7.10 8.83 -8.32
N ILE A 16 7.00 8.09 -7.19
CA ILE A 16 7.78 6.86 -6.97
C ILE A 16 7.62 5.83 -8.11
N GLN A 17 6.42 5.71 -8.69
CA GLN A 17 6.19 4.78 -9.80
C GLN A 17 6.95 5.21 -11.06
N GLY A 18 6.85 6.49 -11.43
CA GLY A 18 7.56 7.03 -12.61
C GLY A 18 9.07 6.90 -12.49
N VAL A 19 9.61 7.23 -11.33
CA VAL A 19 11.05 7.14 -11.05
C VAL A 19 11.53 5.69 -11.05
N CYS A 20 10.84 4.77 -10.38
CA CYS A 20 11.23 3.35 -10.37
C CYS A 20 11.16 2.71 -11.78
N ILE A 21 10.10 3.00 -12.55
CA ILE A 21 9.98 2.53 -13.94
C ILE A 21 11.10 3.10 -14.80
N GLY A 22 11.36 4.40 -14.69
CA GLY A 22 12.42 5.07 -15.44
C GLY A 22 13.79 4.48 -15.12
N LEU A 23 14.12 4.28 -13.86
CA LEU A 23 15.38 3.65 -13.43
C LEU A 23 15.55 2.26 -14.04
N GLN A 24 14.51 1.43 -14.02
CA GLN A 24 14.59 0.08 -14.61
C GLN A 24 14.76 0.12 -16.14
N LEU A 25 14.19 1.10 -16.82
CA LEU A 25 14.36 1.29 -18.26
C LEU A 25 15.79 1.74 -18.60
N ILE A 26 16.34 2.69 -17.83
CA ILE A 26 17.73 3.16 -17.98
C ILE A 26 18.72 2.01 -17.78
N LYS A 27 18.53 1.17 -16.75
CA LYS A 27 19.34 -0.03 -16.52
C LYS A 27 19.29 -1.04 -17.69
N LYS A 28 18.23 -0.99 -18.49
CA LYS A 28 18.11 -1.78 -19.74
C LYS A 28 18.65 -1.06 -20.97
N GLY A 29 19.30 0.09 -20.81
CA GLY A 29 19.87 0.87 -21.90
C GLY A 29 18.83 1.64 -22.73
N ILE A 30 17.64 1.87 -22.20
CA ILE A 30 16.58 2.63 -22.86
C ILE A 30 16.62 4.07 -22.32
N PRO A 31 16.88 5.07 -23.17
CA PRO A 31 16.84 6.49 -22.75
C PRO A 31 15.45 6.88 -22.23
N VAL A 32 15.42 7.57 -21.09
CA VAL A 32 14.17 8.00 -20.44
C VAL A 32 14.20 9.52 -20.22
N THR A 33 13.05 10.15 -20.47
CA THR A 33 12.79 11.54 -20.06
C THR A 33 11.56 11.54 -19.16
N ILE A 34 11.68 12.10 -17.95
CA ILE A 34 10.54 12.24 -17.03
C ILE A 34 10.04 13.69 -17.11
N PHE A 35 8.73 13.83 -17.25
CA PHE A 35 8.02 15.10 -17.27
C PHE A 35 7.17 15.21 -16.01
N ASP A 36 7.32 16.29 -15.25
CA ASP A 36 6.45 16.61 -14.12
C ASP A 36 6.12 18.11 -14.12
N ARG A 37 5.13 18.48 -13.35
CA ARG A 37 4.72 19.89 -13.17
C ARG A 37 5.72 20.65 -12.31
N TYR A 38 6.35 19.96 -11.37
CA TYR A 38 7.28 20.52 -10.41
C TYR A 38 8.63 19.82 -10.48
N ASP A 39 9.68 20.56 -10.18
CA ASP A 39 10.99 19.94 -9.95
C ASP A 39 10.94 19.10 -8.66
N LEU A 40 11.34 17.84 -8.75
CA LEU A 40 11.39 16.91 -7.62
C LEU A 40 12.25 17.41 -6.45
N LEU A 41 13.29 18.18 -6.74
CA LEU A 41 14.21 18.70 -5.74
C LEU A 41 13.76 20.04 -5.15
N SER A 42 12.70 20.65 -5.69
CA SER A 42 12.16 21.89 -5.16
C SER A 42 11.26 21.66 -3.94
N SER A 43 11.11 22.68 -3.11
CA SER A 43 10.16 22.71 -1.99
C SER A 43 8.68 22.70 -2.44
N GLU A 44 8.42 23.00 -3.71
CA GLU A 44 7.07 23.05 -4.29
C GLU A 44 6.62 21.70 -4.84
N PHE A 45 7.46 20.66 -4.80
CA PHE A 45 7.12 19.34 -5.31
C PHE A 45 5.92 18.76 -4.59
N GLN A 46 4.89 18.42 -5.35
CA GLN A 46 3.63 17.86 -4.86
C GLN A 46 3.32 16.56 -5.59
N SER A 47 3.38 15.45 -4.87
CA SER A 47 2.95 14.15 -5.38
C SER A 47 2.36 13.31 -4.25
N ALA A 48 1.61 12.27 -4.58
CA ALA A 48 1.15 11.28 -3.60
C ALA A 48 2.34 10.57 -2.91
N SER A 49 3.52 10.57 -3.54
CA SER A 49 4.74 9.99 -2.97
C SER A 49 5.42 10.90 -1.94
N TYR A 50 5.05 12.18 -1.89
CA TYR A 50 5.61 13.13 -0.93
C TYR A 50 5.09 12.90 0.50
N GLY A 51 3.78 12.70 0.65
CA GLY A 51 3.09 12.67 1.95
C GLY A 51 2.22 11.43 2.15
N ASN A 52 2.62 10.26 1.66
CA ASN A 52 1.92 9.01 1.89
C ASN A 52 2.27 8.40 3.27
N ALA A 53 1.58 7.32 3.64
CA ALA A 53 1.82 6.63 4.91
C ALA A 53 3.16 5.89 5.00
N GLY A 54 3.92 5.77 3.91
CA GLY A 54 5.24 5.17 3.90
C GLY A 54 5.30 3.66 4.14
N HIS A 55 4.18 2.95 4.00
CA HIS A 55 4.14 1.51 4.28
C HIS A 55 4.47 0.68 3.03
N PHE A 56 5.44 -0.22 3.15
CA PHE A 56 5.68 -1.31 2.21
C PHE A 56 4.94 -2.54 2.73
N SER A 57 3.82 -2.86 2.08
CA SER A 57 2.82 -3.78 2.63
C SER A 57 2.50 -4.92 1.67
N PRO A 58 3.40 -5.91 1.50
CA PRO A 58 3.18 -7.04 0.59
C PRO A 58 1.99 -7.93 1.01
N TYR A 59 1.58 -7.83 2.28
CA TYR A 59 0.42 -8.52 2.85
C TYR A 59 -0.93 -7.83 2.57
N ALA A 60 -0.94 -6.63 1.97
CA ALA A 60 -2.15 -5.82 1.75
C ALA A 60 -2.98 -6.30 0.54
N VAL A 61 -3.28 -7.58 0.49
CA VAL A 61 -3.96 -8.25 -0.64
C VAL A 61 -5.49 -8.11 -0.60
N LEU A 62 -6.06 -7.78 0.56
CA LEU A 62 -7.51 -7.64 0.73
C LEU A 62 -7.93 -6.19 0.51
N GLN A 63 -8.86 -6.00 -0.42
CA GLN A 63 -9.40 -4.70 -0.79
C GLN A 63 -10.77 -4.45 -0.14
N PHE A 64 -11.36 -3.26 -0.39
CA PHE A 64 -12.65 -2.85 0.17
C PHE A 64 -13.87 -3.53 -0.48
N ASN A 65 -13.69 -4.51 -1.37
CA ASN A 65 -14.76 -5.27 -2.01
C ASN A 65 -15.28 -6.46 -1.18
N ARG A 66 -15.28 -6.32 0.13
CA ARG A 66 -15.77 -7.32 1.08
C ARG A 66 -17.19 -6.99 1.53
N THR A 67 -18.02 -8.02 1.68
CA THR A 67 -19.42 -7.87 2.11
C THR A 67 -19.55 -7.34 3.53
N ASP A 68 -18.65 -7.68 4.44
CA ASP A 68 -18.66 -7.23 5.83
C ASP A 68 -18.47 -5.72 5.96
N ILE A 69 -17.66 -5.10 5.09
CA ILE A 69 -17.46 -3.64 5.09
C ILE A 69 -18.76 -2.90 4.76
N LEU A 70 -19.62 -3.46 3.91
CA LEU A 70 -20.87 -2.79 3.50
C LEU A 70 -21.80 -2.51 4.70
N TYR A 71 -21.80 -3.38 5.71
CA TYR A 71 -22.60 -3.18 6.93
C TYR A 71 -22.05 -2.03 7.79
N ASP A 72 -20.76 -1.73 7.69
CA ASP A 72 -20.11 -0.66 8.47
C ASP A 72 -20.17 0.70 7.76
N VAL A 73 -20.49 0.75 6.46
CA VAL A 73 -20.51 2.00 5.68
C VAL A 73 -21.42 3.07 6.29
N PRO A 74 -22.67 2.80 6.74
CA PRO A 74 -23.50 3.83 7.36
C PRO A 74 -22.84 4.41 8.61
N LYS A 75 -22.29 3.56 9.48
CA LYS A 75 -21.59 4.00 10.69
C LYS A 75 -20.34 4.83 10.35
N MET A 76 -19.60 4.45 9.32
CA MET A 76 -18.42 5.19 8.86
C MET A 76 -18.77 6.57 8.31
N LEU A 77 -19.90 6.70 7.59
CA LEU A 77 -20.35 7.95 6.98
C LEU A 77 -20.94 8.94 7.99
N PHE A 78 -21.69 8.44 8.98
CA PHE A 78 -22.41 9.29 9.93
C PHE A 78 -21.69 9.50 11.27
N SER A 79 -20.53 8.89 11.46
CA SER A 79 -19.68 9.13 12.63
C SER A 79 -18.78 10.36 12.40
N SER A 80 -18.72 11.25 13.39
CA SER A 80 -17.81 12.40 13.38
C SER A 80 -16.31 12.00 13.30
N TYR A 81 -15.99 10.77 13.69
CA TYR A 81 -14.66 10.19 13.62
C TYR A 81 -14.56 9.05 12.59
N GLY A 82 -15.56 8.96 11.70
CA GLY A 82 -15.59 7.92 10.68
C GLY A 82 -14.47 8.10 9.64
N PRO A 83 -13.89 7.00 9.16
CA PRO A 83 -12.83 7.07 8.15
C PRO A 83 -13.35 7.39 6.74
N LEU A 84 -14.66 7.45 6.54
CA LEU A 84 -15.30 7.68 5.26
C LEU A 84 -16.01 9.04 5.24
N ALA A 85 -15.60 9.90 4.33
CA ALA A 85 -16.23 11.19 4.08
C ALA A 85 -16.83 11.22 2.66
N LEU A 86 -18.09 11.62 2.55
CA LEU A 86 -18.77 11.76 1.27
C LEU A 86 -19.09 13.24 1.01
N LYS A 87 -18.66 13.73 -0.15
CA LYS A 87 -19.06 15.05 -0.64
C LYS A 87 -20.44 14.94 -1.28
N TRP A 88 -21.48 15.26 -0.53
CA TRP A 88 -22.89 15.00 -0.87
C TRP A 88 -23.32 15.59 -2.23
N ASN A 89 -22.84 16.76 -2.59
CA ASN A 89 -23.11 17.37 -3.91
C ASN A 89 -22.45 16.63 -5.07
N TYR A 90 -21.48 15.74 -4.80
CA TYR A 90 -20.82 14.90 -5.80
C TYR A 90 -21.39 13.47 -5.84
N ALA A 91 -22.09 13.05 -4.78
CA ALA A 91 -22.64 11.69 -4.66
C ALA A 91 -23.45 11.22 -5.88
N PRO A 92 -24.33 12.03 -6.50
CA PRO A 92 -25.06 11.61 -7.70
C PRO A 92 -24.15 11.19 -8.87
N LYS A 93 -23.00 11.84 -9.03
CA LYS A 93 -22.01 11.51 -10.09
C LYS A 93 -21.30 10.19 -9.84
N MET A 94 -21.32 9.70 -8.61
CA MET A 94 -20.68 8.45 -8.20
C MET A 94 -21.62 7.24 -8.22
N ILE A 95 -22.91 7.40 -8.49
CA ILE A 95 -23.91 6.32 -8.43
C ILE A 95 -23.48 5.13 -9.29
N SER A 96 -23.09 5.36 -10.56
CA SER A 96 -22.65 4.29 -11.45
C SER A 96 -21.45 3.53 -10.88
N TRP A 97 -20.46 4.23 -10.35
CA TRP A 97 -19.30 3.62 -9.68
C TRP A 97 -19.71 2.80 -8.45
N PHE A 98 -20.62 3.31 -7.61
CA PHE A 98 -21.12 2.59 -6.44
C PHE A 98 -21.83 1.29 -6.83
N LEU A 99 -22.68 1.32 -7.85
CA LEU A 99 -23.37 0.12 -8.33
C LEU A 99 -22.39 -0.94 -8.83
N HIS A 100 -21.36 -0.55 -9.57
CA HIS A 100 -20.31 -1.46 -10.01
C HIS A 100 -19.49 -1.99 -8.83
N HIS A 101 -19.17 -1.14 -7.85
CA HIS A 101 -18.47 -1.56 -6.64
C HIS A 101 -19.29 -2.58 -5.85
N LEU A 102 -20.57 -2.31 -5.57
CA LEU A 102 -21.47 -3.22 -4.88
C LEU A 102 -21.60 -4.58 -5.59
N LYS A 103 -21.70 -4.61 -6.91
CA LYS A 103 -21.71 -5.86 -7.70
C LYS A 103 -20.45 -6.70 -7.44
N ASN A 104 -19.33 -6.07 -7.18
CA ASN A 104 -18.05 -6.74 -6.91
C ASN A 104 -17.79 -7.01 -5.41
N CYS A 105 -18.67 -6.55 -4.51
CA CYS A 105 -18.59 -6.85 -3.08
C CYS A 105 -19.13 -8.24 -2.78
N ASN A 106 -18.41 -9.27 -3.18
CA ASN A 106 -18.74 -10.67 -2.91
C ASN A 106 -17.47 -11.51 -2.72
N LYS A 107 -17.63 -12.67 -2.07
CA LYS A 107 -16.50 -13.55 -1.74
C LYS A 107 -15.69 -13.99 -2.95
N LYS A 108 -16.34 -14.28 -4.09
CA LYS A 108 -15.66 -14.72 -5.32
C LYS A 108 -14.75 -13.61 -5.87
N SER A 109 -15.27 -12.41 -6.01
CA SER A 109 -14.50 -11.24 -6.49
C SER A 109 -13.38 -10.86 -5.51
N MET A 110 -13.64 -10.93 -4.19
CA MET A 110 -12.65 -10.67 -3.16
C MET A 110 -11.47 -11.65 -3.26
N LEU A 111 -11.73 -12.96 -3.32
CA LEU A 111 -10.68 -13.97 -3.44
C LEU A 111 -9.91 -13.87 -4.76
N HIS A 112 -10.61 -13.57 -5.86
CA HIS A 112 -9.99 -13.32 -7.16
C HIS A 112 -9.01 -12.14 -7.07
N THR A 113 -9.47 -11.00 -6.55
CA THR A 113 -8.63 -9.81 -6.37
C THR A 113 -7.43 -10.12 -5.46
N ALA A 114 -7.65 -10.77 -4.31
CA ALA A 114 -6.59 -11.09 -3.38
C ALA A 114 -5.48 -11.96 -4.02
N LYS A 115 -5.87 -12.96 -4.83
CA LYS A 115 -4.92 -13.82 -5.55
C LYS A 115 -4.01 -13.03 -6.49
N TYR A 116 -4.59 -12.16 -7.33
CA TYR A 116 -3.80 -11.41 -8.31
C TYR A 116 -3.02 -10.25 -7.68
N MET A 117 -3.57 -9.63 -6.65
CA MET A 117 -2.81 -8.65 -5.84
C MET A 117 -1.59 -9.30 -5.19
N HIS A 118 -1.75 -10.52 -4.65
CA HIS A 118 -0.62 -11.25 -4.07
C HIS A 118 0.49 -11.50 -5.10
N GLN A 119 0.16 -11.91 -6.32
CA GLN A 119 1.15 -12.16 -7.38
C GLN A 119 2.01 -10.92 -7.69
N ILE A 120 1.44 -9.72 -7.56
CA ILE A 120 2.17 -8.47 -7.80
C ILE A 120 2.91 -8.03 -6.52
N LEU A 121 2.22 -8.04 -5.38
CA LEU A 121 2.76 -7.51 -4.13
C LEU A 121 3.87 -8.38 -3.54
N SER A 122 3.84 -9.69 -3.77
CA SER A 122 4.90 -10.60 -3.29
C SER A 122 6.28 -10.28 -3.89
N LEU A 123 6.32 -9.62 -5.06
CA LEU A 123 7.56 -9.21 -5.72
C LEU A 123 8.06 -7.83 -5.26
N SER A 124 7.25 -7.09 -4.51
CA SER A 124 7.53 -5.68 -4.24
C SER A 124 8.73 -5.47 -3.32
N ASN A 125 8.86 -6.29 -2.28
CA ASN A 125 9.97 -6.16 -1.33
C ASN A 125 11.31 -6.43 -2.00
N ASP A 126 11.41 -7.52 -2.75
CA ASP A 126 12.65 -7.88 -3.47
C ASP A 126 13.05 -6.80 -4.47
N ALA A 127 12.07 -6.25 -5.20
CA ALA A 127 12.31 -5.15 -6.13
C ALA A 127 12.82 -3.88 -5.44
N TYR A 128 12.28 -3.55 -4.25
CA TYR A 128 12.79 -2.42 -3.47
C TYR A 128 14.15 -2.71 -2.85
N GLU A 129 14.39 -3.93 -2.35
CA GLU A 129 15.69 -4.31 -1.79
C GLU A 129 16.81 -4.19 -2.84
N GLU A 130 16.54 -4.50 -4.11
CA GLU A 130 17.50 -4.28 -5.19
C GLU A 130 17.84 -2.80 -5.37
N ILE A 131 16.84 -1.92 -5.31
CA ILE A 131 17.06 -0.48 -5.42
C ILE A 131 17.77 0.05 -4.16
N PHE A 132 17.40 -0.45 -2.98
CA PHE A 132 17.96 -0.02 -1.70
C PHE A 132 19.45 -0.37 -1.53
N LYS A 133 19.97 -1.34 -2.28
CA LYS A 133 21.44 -1.60 -2.33
C LYS A 133 22.23 -0.47 -2.97
N GLU A 134 21.59 0.39 -3.76
CA GLU A 134 22.23 1.46 -4.53
C GLU A 134 22.08 2.85 -3.87
N ILE A 135 21.34 2.96 -2.78
CA ILE A 135 21.11 4.20 -2.02
C ILE A 135 21.38 4.00 -0.53
N ASP A 136 21.71 5.10 0.16
CA ASP A 136 21.77 5.06 1.64
C ASP A 136 20.34 5.10 2.20
N THR A 137 19.92 4.00 2.84
CA THR A 137 18.60 3.83 3.45
C THR A 137 18.58 4.03 4.96
N THR A 138 19.73 4.30 5.61
CA THR A 138 19.90 4.29 7.06
C THR A 138 18.87 5.12 7.82
N ASN A 139 18.54 6.31 7.32
CA ASN A 139 17.55 7.20 7.92
C ASN A 139 16.22 7.26 7.10
N LEU A 140 16.08 6.44 6.07
CA LEU A 140 14.96 6.48 5.15
C LEU A 140 13.97 5.34 5.34
N VAL A 141 14.45 4.15 5.73
CA VAL A 141 13.64 2.92 5.80
C VAL A 141 13.86 2.19 7.13
N GLU A 142 12.78 1.74 7.73
CA GLU A 142 12.79 0.79 8.84
C GLU A 142 12.23 -0.57 8.42
N LYS A 143 12.90 -1.65 8.85
CA LYS A 143 12.54 -3.04 8.57
C LYS A 143 12.15 -3.77 9.87
N LYS A 144 11.22 -3.19 10.61
CA LYS A 144 10.78 -3.73 11.93
C LYS A 144 9.44 -4.45 11.86
N GLY A 145 8.87 -4.59 10.67
CA GLY A 145 7.51 -5.11 10.51
C GLY A 145 6.43 -4.09 10.87
N ILE A 146 5.20 -4.54 10.86
CA ILE A 146 4.02 -3.75 11.24
C ILE A 146 3.10 -4.59 12.10
N ILE A 147 2.54 -3.99 13.15
CA ILE A 147 1.57 -4.62 14.04
C ILE A 147 0.19 -4.00 13.79
N TYR A 148 -0.81 -4.84 13.56
CA TYR A 148 -2.23 -4.45 13.60
C TYR A 148 -2.87 -5.00 14.84
N VAL A 149 -3.65 -4.16 15.53
CA VAL A 149 -4.41 -4.54 16.72
C VAL A 149 -5.90 -4.40 16.49
N TRP A 150 -6.71 -5.19 17.19
CA TRP A 150 -8.18 -5.16 17.09
C TRP A 150 -8.88 -5.54 18.37
N THR A 151 -10.15 -5.14 18.48
CA THR A 151 -11.05 -5.54 19.55
C THR A 151 -11.84 -6.80 19.18
N LYS A 152 -12.41 -7.49 20.17
CA LYS A 152 -13.24 -8.72 19.97
C LYS A 152 -14.39 -8.52 19.00
N GLN A 153 -14.95 -7.30 18.92
CA GLN A 153 -16.05 -6.98 18.01
C GLN A 153 -15.69 -7.25 16.54
N ASN A 154 -14.43 -7.12 16.18
CA ASN A 154 -13.93 -7.29 14.81
C ASN A 154 -13.43 -8.72 14.52
N LEU A 155 -13.60 -9.67 15.45
CA LEU A 155 -12.97 -10.98 15.35
C LEU A 155 -13.42 -11.79 14.12
N LYS A 156 -14.70 -11.70 13.71
CA LYS A 156 -15.20 -12.44 12.54
C LYS A 156 -14.53 -12.01 11.24
N SER A 157 -14.45 -10.70 11.01
CA SER A 157 -13.79 -10.15 9.81
C SER A 157 -12.29 -10.47 9.83
N ARG A 158 -11.64 -10.37 10.98
CA ARG A 158 -10.21 -10.71 11.13
C ARG A 158 -9.90 -12.18 10.86
N LYS A 159 -10.76 -13.11 11.29
CA LYS A 159 -10.61 -14.54 10.99
C LYS A 159 -10.60 -14.82 9.49
N LEU A 160 -11.49 -14.14 8.72
CA LEU A 160 -11.51 -14.27 7.27
C LEU A 160 -10.20 -13.72 6.64
N GLU A 161 -9.76 -12.56 7.09
CA GLU A 161 -8.53 -11.93 6.60
C GLU A 161 -7.30 -12.81 6.86
N ILE A 162 -7.17 -13.32 8.08
CA ILE A 162 -6.10 -14.22 8.50
C ILE A 162 -6.10 -15.47 7.63
N LYS A 163 -7.29 -16.08 7.45
CA LYS A 163 -7.43 -17.27 6.61
C LYS A 163 -7.00 -17.02 5.17
N VAL A 164 -7.46 -15.94 4.53
CA VAL A 164 -7.12 -15.62 3.14
C VAL A 164 -5.61 -15.40 2.98
N ARG A 165 -4.96 -14.73 3.93
CA ARG A 165 -3.51 -14.53 3.88
C ARG A 165 -2.75 -15.85 4.08
N ASN A 166 -3.19 -16.71 5.00
CA ASN A 166 -2.59 -18.04 5.17
C ASN A 166 -2.75 -18.89 3.90
N ASP A 167 -3.95 -18.88 3.28
CA ASP A 167 -4.22 -19.63 2.05
C ASP A 167 -3.34 -19.13 0.87
N LEU A 168 -2.86 -17.89 0.92
CA LEU A 168 -1.93 -17.30 -0.05
C LEU A 168 -0.45 -17.44 0.35
N GLY A 169 -0.14 -18.07 1.48
CA GLY A 169 1.23 -18.23 1.96
C GLY A 169 1.87 -16.94 2.50
N ILE A 170 1.06 -15.94 2.87
CA ILE A 170 1.57 -14.70 3.47
C ILE A 170 1.89 -14.95 4.95
N GLU A 171 3.14 -14.75 5.30
CA GLU A 171 3.61 -14.89 6.68
C GLU A 171 2.97 -13.85 7.59
N GLN A 172 2.38 -14.33 8.68
CA GLN A 172 1.76 -13.51 9.71
C GLN A 172 1.80 -14.23 11.05
N LYS A 173 2.07 -13.51 12.12
CA LYS A 173 2.10 -14.04 13.48
C LYS A 173 1.00 -13.39 14.29
N LEU A 174 0.09 -14.22 14.81
CA LEU A 174 -0.97 -13.75 15.71
C LEU A 174 -0.38 -13.49 17.09
N LEU A 175 -0.80 -12.41 17.72
CA LEU A 175 -0.32 -11.98 19.02
C LEU A 175 -1.49 -11.81 19.98
N THR A 176 -1.30 -12.26 21.21
CA THR A 176 -2.13 -11.87 22.35
C THR A 176 -1.90 -10.40 22.72
N GLN A 177 -2.81 -9.81 23.48
CA GLN A 177 -2.64 -8.45 24.00
C GLN A 177 -1.29 -8.28 24.72
N ARG A 178 -0.92 -9.27 25.53
CA ARG A 178 0.34 -9.25 26.28
C ARG A 178 1.55 -9.22 25.35
N GLU A 179 1.62 -10.08 24.35
CA GLU A 179 2.72 -10.12 23.38
C GLU A 179 2.82 -8.81 22.57
N VAL A 180 1.69 -8.18 22.25
CA VAL A 180 1.69 -6.85 21.61
C VAL A 180 2.30 -5.81 22.53
N LEU A 181 1.94 -5.80 23.82
CA LEU A 181 2.47 -4.85 24.80
C LEU A 181 3.95 -5.10 25.14
N GLU A 182 4.43 -6.33 25.01
CA GLU A 182 5.86 -6.66 25.11
C GLU A 182 6.67 -6.06 23.93
N LEU A 183 6.08 -6.02 22.72
CA LEU A 183 6.69 -5.41 21.53
C LEU A 183 6.56 -3.88 21.52
N GLU A 184 5.42 -3.36 21.94
CA GLU A 184 5.08 -1.93 21.93
C GLU A 184 4.53 -1.48 23.30
N PRO A 185 5.40 -1.29 24.29
CA PRO A 185 5.01 -1.01 25.69
C PRO A 185 4.24 0.30 25.87
N ASN A 186 4.36 1.23 24.92
CA ASN A 186 3.67 2.54 24.98
C ASN A 186 2.22 2.49 24.47
N LEU A 187 1.74 1.37 23.93
CA LEU A 187 0.34 1.23 23.54
C LEU A 187 -0.57 1.10 24.75
N LYS A 188 -1.70 1.83 24.71
CA LYS A 188 -2.77 1.61 25.70
C LYS A 188 -3.46 0.26 25.43
N PRO A 189 -3.77 -0.56 26.46
CA PRO A 189 -4.36 -1.89 26.29
C PRO A 189 -5.88 -1.84 25.98
N VAL A 190 -6.26 -1.06 24.98
CA VAL A 190 -7.64 -0.90 24.50
C VAL A 190 -8.03 -1.85 23.38
N PHE A 191 -7.21 -2.84 23.11
CA PHE A 191 -7.36 -3.91 22.11
C PHE A 191 -7.30 -5.28 22.77
N ASP A 192 -7.71 -6.32 22.06
CA ASP A 192 -7.75 -7.69 22.61
C ASP A 192 -6.68 -8.61 22.00
N ALA A 193 -6.27 -8.35 20.76
CA ALA A 193 -5.29 -9.16 20.05
C ALA A 193 -4.64 -8.35 18.92
N GLY A 194 -3.61 -8.90 18.32
CA GLY A 194 -2.92 -8.33 17.18
C GLY A 194 -2.42 -9.35 16.17
N VAL A 195 -1.88 -8.85 15.08
CA VAL A 195 -1.10 -9.60 14.11
C VAL A 195 0.12 -8.78 13.71
N VAL A 196 1.27 -9.42 13.62
CA VAL A 196 2.49 -8.81 13.08
C VAL A 196 2.81 -9.39 11.71
N TYR A 197 3.24 -8.52 10.82
CA TYR A 197 3.79 -8.82 9.50
C TYR A 197 5.26 -8.43 9.52
N GLU A 198 6.14 -9.39 9.83
CA GLU A 198 7.57 -9.15 10.00
C GLU A 198 8.25 -8.69 8.70
N GLY A 199 7.78 -9.17 7.55
CA GLY A 199 8.28 -8.75 6.24
C GLY A 199 7.85 -7.36 5.78
N ALA A 200 7.09 -6.61 6.57
CA ALA A 200 6.71 -5.24 6.24
C ALA A 200 7.86 -4.27 6.53
N MET A 201 7.93 -3.20 5.72
CA MET A 201 8.88 -2.10 5.93
C MET A 201 8.14 -0.78 6.06
N HIS A 202 8.79 0.22 6.63
CA HIS A 202 8.27 1.57 6.79
C HIS A 202 9.26 2.62 6.29
N ALA A 203 8.77 3.53 5.46
CA ALA A 203 9.52 4.71 5.05
C ALA A 203 9.42 5.79 6.14
N ARG A 204 10.52 6.12 6.78
CA ARG A 204 10.60 7.28 7.70
C ARG A 204 10.43 8.60 6.96
N ASN A 205 10.92 8.63 5.72
CA ASN A 205 10.83 9.78 4.84
C ASN A 205 10.53 9.34 3.41
N PRO A 206 9.25 9.22 3.02
CA PRO A 206 8.85 8.81 1.66
C PRO A 206 9.43 9.70 0.56
N HIS A 207 9.46 11.03 0.80
CA HIS A 207 10.06 11.97 -0.16
C HIS A 207 11.57 11.79 -0.27
N GLY A 208 12.26 11.57 0.84
CA GLY A 208 13.70 11.30 0.85
C GLY A 208 14.07 10.03 0.07
N ILE A 209 13.25 8.97 0.16
CA ILE A 209 13.42 7.77 -0.66
C ILE A 209 13.27 8.09 -2.14
N LEU A 210 12.21 8.82 -2.50
CA LEU A 210 11.97 9.23 -3.88
C LEU A 210 13.15 10.04 -4.44
N GLN A 211 13.67 11.02 -3.67
CA GLN A 211 14.84 11.82 -4.06
C GLN A 211 16.10 10.97 -4.20
N ALA A 212 16.32 10.02 -3.27
CA ALA A 212 17.49 9.15 -3.31
C ALA A 212 17.47 8.25 -4.56
N ILE A 213 16.32 7.68 -4.91
CA ILE A 213 16.16 6.87 -6.12
C ILE A 213 16.33 7.74 -7.38
N PHE A 214 15.79 8.95 -7.37
CA PHE A 214 15.91 9.86 -8.51
C PHE A 214 17.37 10.27 -8.80
N LYS A 215 18.20 10.33 -7.79
CA LYS A 215 19.64 10.62 -7.96
C LYS A 215 20.43 9.52 -8.68
N LEU A 216 19.82 8.35 -8.89
CA LEU A 216 20.41 7.27 -9.68
C LEU A 216 20.20 7.44 -11.20
N PHE A 217 19.43 8.49 -11.62
CA PHE A 217 19.24 8.89 -13.01
C PHE A 217 20.41 9.72 -13.51
#